data_2f6fad639b75a69dced19fe469256e08
#
_entry.id   2f6fad639b75a69dced19fe469256e08
#
_cell.length_a   1.000
_cell.length_b   1.000
_cell.length_c   1.000
_cell.angle_alpha   90.00
_cell.angle_beta   90.00
_cell.angle_gamma   90.00
#
_symmetry.space_group_name_H-M   'P 1'
#
loop_
_entity.id
_entity.type
_entity.pdbx_description
1 polymer ?
#
loop_
_entity_poly.entity_id
_entity_poly.type
_entity_poly.pdbx_seq_one_letter_code
_entity_poly.pdbx_strand_id
1 'polypeptide(L)'
;MGINGQCEHTILFDMPVNGSIKRKGDSVKRHNKWLDLILYILSAEVIGMSSGLIAGSFTEFFEKYNQPPLLPPALVFPVVWIILYAVMGISAHIIHYSDAAVSVKRKLLMVYWAQLIVNFLWSIIFVRFELLWLAAADIALLLILIGIMILGFGKVKHIAGNINIPYFLWVAFATYLNIATIFVN
;
A
#
# COMPACT_ATOMS: atom_id res chain seq x y z
N MET A 1 43.84 40.04 69.00
CA MET A 1 42.43 40.46 69.04
C MET A 1 41.73 39.60 67.99
N GLY A 2 41.15 38.53 68.31
CA GLY A 2 39.83 38.29 68.83
C GLY A 2 38.94 38.06 67.60
N ILE A 3 38.08 37.19 67.42
CA ILE A 3 37.26 36.28 68.24
C ILE A 3 36.58 35.30 67.31
N ASN A 4 36.48 34.00 67.65
CA ASN A 4 35.35 33.09 67.65
C ASN A 4 34.20 33.28 66.70
N GLY A 5 33.81 32.13 66.14
CA GLY A 5 32.47 31.91 65.56
C GLY A 5 32.30 30.54 65.02
N GLN A 6 32.10 29.57 65.86
CA GLN A 6 31.09 28.53 65.96
C GLN A 6 30.66 27.82 64.70
N CYS A 7 30.86 26.53 64.80
CA CYS A 7 30.19 25.48 64.02
C CYS A 7 28.68 25.58 64.14
N GLU A 8 27.99 25.58 63.03
CA GLU A 8 26.59 25.25 63.02
C GLU A 8 26.35 24.03 62.15
N HIS A 9 25.77 23.06 62.81
CA HIS A 9 25.34 21.76 62.28
C HIS A 9 24.42 21.95 61.05
N THR A 10 24.88 21.55 59.88
CA THR A 10 23.97 21.34 58.76
C THR A 10 23.46 19.90 58.82
N ILE A 11 22.21 19.78 59.21
CA ILE A 11 21.44 18.58 59.25
C ILE A 11 21.37 18.03 57.79
N LEU A 12 22.05 16.95 57.54
CA LEU A 12 21.89 16.12 56.34
C LEU A 12 20.47 15.55 56.36
N PHE A 13 19.62 16.15 55.57
CA PHE A 13 18.35 15.50 55.17
C PHE A 13 18.68 14.35 54.24
N ASP A 14 18.71 13.16 54.79
CA ASP A 14 18.61 11.91 54.05
C ASP A 14 17.26 11.90 53.30
N MET A 15 17.27 12.30 52.04
CA MET A 15 16.16 11.99 51.13
C MET A 15 16.38 10.58 50.54
N PRO A 16 15.47 9.63 50.75
CA PRO A 16 15.56 8.37 50.08
C PRO A 16 15.29 8.57 48.57
N VAL A 17 16.35 8.53 47.78
CA VAL A 17 16.28 8.43 46.30
C VAL A 17 15.84 7.00 45.96
N ASN A 18 14.59 6.69 46.17
CA ASN A 18 14.01 5.47 45.60
C ASN A 18 12.49 5.58 45.49
N GLY A 19 12.06 6.55 44.71
CA GLY A 19 10.70 6.63 44.19
C GLY A 19 10.70 6.30 42.72
N SER A 20 10.87 5.02 42.38
CA SER A 20 10.54 4.58 41.03
C SER A 20 9.04 4.78 40.83
N ILE A 21 8.68 5.92 40.27
CA ILE A 21 7.34 6.19 39.78
C ILE A 21 7.11 5.17 38.66
N LYS A 22 6.58 3.99 39.02
CA LYS A 22 5.94 3.08 38.07
C LYS A 22 4.83 3.89 37.39
N ARG A 23 5.10 4.45 36.21
CA ARG A 23 4.05 4.95 35.34
C ARG A 23 3.15 3.77 34.98
N LYS A 24 2.04 3.71 35.70
CA LYS A 24 0.95 2.78 35.45
C LYS A 24 0.30 3.23 34.16
N GLY A 25 0.46 2.44 33.08
CA GLY A 25 -0.49 2.50 32.00
C GLY A 25 -0.04 2.99 30.64
N ASP A 26 1.14 2.60 30.19
CA ASP A 26 1.30 2.45 28.73
C ASP A 26 1.30 0.96 28.40
N SER A 27 0.11 0.38 28.40
CA SER A 27 -0.13 -0.81 27.62
C SER A 27 -0.07 -0.37 26.14
N VAL A 28 1.14 -0.14 25.63
CA VAL A 28 1.39 -0.13 24.19
C VAL A 28 0.81 -1.45 23.69
N LYS A 29 -0.38 -1.40 23.09
CA LYS A 29 -0.95 -2.53 22.38
C LYS A 29 0.17 -3.01 21.46
N ARG A 30 0.76 -4.15 21.79
CA ARG A 30 1.77 -4.82 20.97
C ARG A 30 1.05 -5.19 19.69
N HIS A 31 1.03 -4.26 18.73
CA HIS A 31 0.44 -4.48 17.41
C HIS A 31 1.13 -5.72 16.84
N ASN A 32 0.36 -6.76 16.59
CA ASN A 32 0.91 -8.00 16.07
C ASN A 32 1.27 -7.78 14.61
N LYS A 33 2.58 -7.64 14.32
CA LYS A 33 3.08 -7.40 12.95
C LYS A 33 2.55 -8.39 11.92
N TRP A 34 2.34 -9.63 12.33
CA TRP A 34 1.77 -10.67 11.47
C TRP A 34 0.30 -10.41 11.16
N LEU A 35 -0.47 -9.94 12.15
CA LEU A 35 -1.86 -9.57 11.93
C LEU A 35 -1.97 -8.39 10.95
N ASP A 36 -1.12 -7.39 11.11
CA ASP A 36 -1.10 -6.25 10.19
C ASP A 36 -0.68 -6.66 8.77
N LEU A 37 0.28 -7.58 8.62
CA LEU A 37 0.63 -8.13 7.30
C LEU A 37 -0.59 -8.79 6.63
N ILE A 38 -1.28 -9.65 7.37
CA ILE A 38 -2.49 -10.32 6.88
C ILE A 38 -3.56 -9.28 6.52
N LEU A 39 -3.75 -8.25 7.34
CA LEU A 39 -4.73 -7.19 7.07
C LEU A 39 -4.39 -6.38 5.81
N TYR A 40 -3.12 -6.06 5.57
CA TYR A 40 -2.70 -5.39 4.34
C TYR A 40 -2.96 -6.26 3.09
N ILE A 41 -2.61 -7.55 3.14
CA ILE A 41 -2.87 -8.48 2.04
C ILE A 41 -4.37 -8.62 1.83
N LEU A 42 -5.13 -8.95 2.85
CA LEU A 42 -6.58 -9.15 2.74
C LEU A 42 -7.32 -7.90 2.27
N SER A 43 -6.90 -6.70 2.71
CA SER A 43 -7.53 -5.45 2.24
C SER A 43 -7.33 -5.24 0.74
N ALA A 44 -6.13 -5.51 0.23
CA ALA A 44 -5.85 -5.42 -1.21
C ALA A 44 -6.64 -6.48 -2.01
N GLU A 45 -6.68 -7.73 -1.53
CA GLU A 45 -7.43 -8.82 -2.15
C GLU A 45 -8.94 -8.53 -2.18
N VAL A 46 -9.52 -8.08 -1.08
CA VAL A 46 -10.96 -7.75 -1.00
C VAL A 46 -11.30 -6.64 -1.98
N ILE A 47 -10.47 -5.60 -2.09
CA ILE A 47 -10.66 -4.52 -3.07
C ILE A 47 -10.62 -5.07 -4.49
N GLY A 48 -9.60 -5.86 -4.83
CA GLY A 48 -9.46 -6.44 -6.16
C GLY A 48 -10.56 -7.42 -6.52
N MET A 49 -10.89 -8.34 -5.63
CA MET A 49 -11.96 -9.32 -5.85
C MET A 49 -13.32 -8.63 -6.00
N SER A 50 -13.65 -7.64 -5.15
CA SER A 50 -14.90 -6.91 -5.26
C SER A 50 -14.99 -6.12 -6.56
N SER A 51 -13.88 -5.54 -7.05
CA SER A 51 -13.82 -4.90 -8.37
C SER A 51 -14.17 -5.89 -9.48
N GLY A 52 -13.53 -7.06 -9.50
CA GLY A 52 -13.81 -8.10 -10.49
C GLY A 52 -15.26 -8.60 -10.46
N LEU A 53 -15.82 -8.82 -9.26
CA LEU A 53 -17.21 -9.24 -9.10
C LEU A 53 -18.22 -8.20 -9.63
N ILE A 54 -17.94 -6.91 -9.41
CA ILE A 54 -18.80 -5.82 -9.89
C ILE A 54 -18.63 -5.60 -11.39
N ALA A 55 -17.40 -5.72 -11.90
CA ALA A 55 -17.09 -5.55 -13.31
C ALA A 55 -17.79 -6.60 -14.20
N GLY A 56 -17.88 -7.84 -13.73
CA GLY A 56 -18.44 -8.94 -14.48
C GLY A 56 -17.38 -9.79 -15.21
N SER A 57 -17.81 -10.52 -16.22
CA SER A 57 -16.97 -11.51 -16.90
C SER A 57 -16.09 -10.87 -17.98
N PHE A 58 -14.78 -10.94 -17.82
CA PHE A 58 -13.82 -10.60 -18.87
C PHE A 58 -13.95 -11.49 -20.10
N THR A 59 -14.35 -12.74 -19.93
CA THR A 59 -14.56 -13.67 -21.04
C THR A 59 -15.71 -13.20 -21.92
N GLU A 60 -16.88 -12.90 -21.32
CA GLU A 60 -18.05 -12.39 -22.04
C GLU A 60 -17.75 -11.04 -22.72
N PHE A 61 -16.99 -10.17 -22.07
CA PHE A 61 -16.56 -8.91 -22.67
C PHE A 61 -15.74 -9.15 -23.94
N PHE A 62 -14.71 -10.00 -23.92
CA PHE A 62 -13.88 -10.28 -25.09
C PHE A 62 -14.53 -11.20 -26.14
N GLU A 63 -15.63 -11.88 -25.81
CA GLU A 63 -16.46 -12.56 -26.81
C GLU A 63 -17.32 -11.58 -27.64
N LYS A 64 -17.71 -10.45 -27.02
CA LYS A 64 -18.48 -9.39 -27.66
C LYS A 64 -17.64 -8.51 -28.61
N TYR A 65 -16.38 -8.30 -28.29
CA TYR A 65 -15.46 -7.43 -29.03
C TYR A 65 -14.47 -8.23 -29.88
N ASN A 66 -13.94 -7.61 -30.94
CA ASN A 66 -12.78 -8.15 -31.65
C ASN A 66 -11.60 -8.24 -30.66
N GLN A 67 -11.03 -9.43 -30.57
CA GLN A 67 -9.96 -9.67 -29.60
C GLN A 67 -8.67 -8.97 -30.02
N PRO A 68 -8.04 -8.18 -29.13
CA PRO A 68 -6.75 -7.58 -29.43
C PRO A 68 -5.65 -8.66 -29.56
N PRO A 69 -4.61 -8.42 -30.37
CA PRO A 69 -3.46 -9.31 -30.43
C PRO A 69 -2.85 -9.54 -29.03
N LEU A 70 -2.31 -10.73 -28.81
CA LEU A 70 -1.68 -11.13 -27.54
C LEU A 70 -2.63 -11.21 -26.33
N LEU A 71 -3.95 -11.25 -26.54
CA LEU A 71 -4.89 -11.45 -25.45
C LEU A 71 -4.60 -12.81 -24.77
N PRO A 72 -4.29 -12.84 -23.45
CA PRO A 72 -4.05 -14.10 -22.76
C PRO A 72 -5.36 -14.84 -22.47
N PRO A 73 -5.31 -16.16 -22.22
CA PRO A 73 -6.48 -16.89 -21.74
C PRO A 73 -7.11 -16.24 -20.52
N ALA A 74 -8.46 -16.25 -20.45
CA ALA A 74 -9.21 -15.54 -19.39
C ALA A 74 -8.78 -15.91 -17.97
N LEU A 75 -8.36 -17.15 -17.73
CA LEU A 75 -7.90 -17.64 -16.43
C LEU A 75 -6.60 -16.96 -15.94
N VAL A 76 -5.78 -16.43 -16.86
CA VAL A 76 -4.53 -15.74 -16.51
C VAL A 76 -4.80 -14.48 -15.67
N PHE A 77 -5.88 -13.74 -16.00
CA PHE A 77 -6.21 -12.50 -15.29
C PHE A 77 -6.40 -12.69 -13.78
N PRO A 78 -7.33 -13.53 -13.29
CA PRO A 78 -7.53 -13.68 -11.85
C PRO A 78 -6.29 -14.23 -11.13
N VAL A 79 -5.56 -15.17 -11.74
CA VAL A 79 -4.35 -15.74 -11.13
C VAL A 79 -3.27 -14.68 -10.93
N VAL A 80 -3.01 -13.86 -11.95
CA VAL A 80 -2.01 -12.79 -11.85
C VAL A 80 -2.44 -11.73 -10.85
N TRP A 81 -3.71 -11.31 -10.86
CA TRP A 81 -4.20 -10.29 -9.94
C TRP A 81 -4.10 -10.70 -8.47
N ILE A 82 -4.44 -11.95 -8.12
CA ILE A 82 -4.26 -12.47 -6.74
C ILE A 82 -2.80 -12.31 -6.29
N ILE A 83 -1.84 -12.74 -7.13
CA ILE A 83 -0.41 -12.60 -6.79
C ILE A 83 -0.03 -11.14 -6.61
N LEU A 84 -0.49 -10.26 -7.50
CA LEU A 84 -0.14 -8.84 -7.47
C LEU A 84 -0.73 -8.12 -6.25
N TYR A 85 -1.99 -8.39 -5.88
CA TYR A 85 -2.60 -7.81 -4.67
C TYR A 85 -1.88 -8.26 -3.40
N ALA A 86 -1.48 -9.53 -3.31
CA ALA A 86 -0.67 -10.01 -2.20
C ALA A 86 0.67 -9.27 -2.12
N VAL A 87 1.38 -9.11 -3.24
CA VAL A 87 2.65 -8.37 -3.31
C VAL A 87 2.48 -6.90 -2.91
N MET A 88 1.42 -6.24 -3.38
CA MET A 88 1.09 -4.87 -2.99
C MET A 88 0.86 -4.75 -1.48
N GLY A 89 0.11 -5.67 -0.87
CA GLY A 89 -0.11 -5.71 0.58
C GLY A 89 1.19 -5.89 1.36
N ILE A 90 2.06 -6.82 0.92
CA ILE A 90 3.38 -7.05 1.51
C ILE A 90 4.23 -5.76 1.44
N SER A 91 4.26 -5.10 0.29
CA SER A 91 5.07 -3.89 0.12
C SER A 91 4.60 -2.74 1.01
N ALA A 92 3.30 -2.54 1.14
CA ALA A 92 2.71 -1.53 2.03
C ALA A 92 3.02 -1.83 3.51
N HIS A 93 2.94 -3.10 3.92
CA HIS A 93 3.35 -3.53 5.26
C HIS A 93 4.83 -3.22 5.53
N ILE A 94 5.75 -3.48 4.59
CA ILE A 94 7.18 -3.15 4.74
C ILE A 94 7.37 -1.64 4.98
N ILE A 95 6.64 -0.79 4.26
CA ILE A 95 6.69 0.66 4.45
C ILE A 95 6.11 1.08 5.80
N HIS A 96 4.98 0.48 6.20
CA HIS A 96 4.34 0.76 7.49
C HIS A 96 5.32 0.55 8.66
N TYR A 97 6.09 -0.53 8.63
CA TYR A 97 7.05 -0.91 9.67
C TYR A 97 8.48 -0.42 9.44
N SER A 98 8.70 0.43 8.42
CA SER A 98 10.02 1.03 8.18
C SER A 98 10.37 2.10 9.23
N ASP A 99 11.66 2.45 9.31
CA ASP A 99 12.19 3.48 10.21
C ASP A 99 12.01 4.91 9.65
N ALA A 100 11.30 5.07 8.52
CA ALA A 100 11.05 6.38 7.92
C ALA A 100 10.14 7.25 8.83
N ALA A 101 10.29 8.57 8.70
CA ALA A 101 9.46 9.53 9.43
C ALA A 101 7.95 9.27 9.18
N VAL A 102 7.12 9.44 10.20
CA VAL A 102 5.67 9.18 10.15
C VAL A 102 5.00 9.94 9.00
N SER A 103 5.41 11.18 8.73
CA SER A 103 4.91 12.00 7.63
C SER A 103 5.22 11.40 6.25
N VAL A 104 6.40 10.80 6.09
CA VAL A 104 6.81 10.12 4.84
C VAL A 104 5.99 8.85 4.65
N LYS A 105 5.91 8.00 5.67
CA LYS A 105 5.08 6.77 5.62
C LYS A 105 3.64 7.08 5.27
N ARG A 106 3.05 8.09 5.91
CA ARG A 106 1.67 8.50 5.64
C ARG A 106 1.46 8.91 4.18
N LYS A 107 2.36 9.72 3.61
CA LYS A 107 2.28 10.13 2.18
C LYS A 107 2.39 8.93 1.25
N LEU A 108 3.33 8.03 1.50
CA LEU A 108 3.53 6.84 0.67
C LEU A 108 2.33 5.87 0.75
N LEU A 109 1.78 5.66 1.93
CA LEU A 109 0.58 4.83 2.10
C LEU A 109 -0.67 5.50 1.50
N MET A 110 -0.75 6.84 1.46
CA MET A 110 -1.82 7.52 0.70
C MET A 110 -1.73 7.22 -0.80
N VAL A 111 -0.53 7.21 -1.40
CA VAL A 111 -0.34 6.82 -2.80
C VAL A 111 -0.73 5.36 -3.02
N TYR A 112 -0.37 4.47 -2.09
CA TYR A 112 -0.78 3.06 -2.13
C TYR A 112 -2.31 2.90 -2.15
N TRP A 113 -3.04 3.60 -1.29
CA TRP A 113 -4.51 3.54 -1.27
C TRP A 113 -5.12 4.19 -2.50
N ALA A 114 -4.57 5.32 -2.96
CA ALA A 114 -5.05 6.00 -4.17
C ALA A 114 -4.94 5.10 -5.40
N GLN A 115 -3.80 4.42 -5.60
CA GLN A 115 -3.65 3.51 -6.73
C GLN A 115 -4.58 2.28 -6.63
N LEU A 116 -4.88 1.76 -5.43
CA LEU A 116 -5.86 0.68 -5.27
C LEU A 116 -7.28 1.12 -5.66
N ILE A 117 -7.66 2.36 -5.33
CA ILE A 117 -8.96 2.92 -5.72
C ILE A 117 -9.05 3.07 -7.24
N VAL A 118 -8.03 3.63 -7.88
CA VAL A 118 -7.99 3.78 -9.34
C VAL A 118 -8.01 2.41 -10.01
N ASN A 119 -7.22 1.45 -9.51
CA ASN A 119 -7.24 0.07 -10.00
C ASN A 119 -8.63 -0.59 -9.88
N PHE A 120 -9.32 -0.38 -8.76
CA PHE A 120 -10.69 -0.85 -8.54
C PHE A 120 -11.65 -0.30 -9.60
N LEU A 121 -11.54 0.99 -9.93
CA LEU A 121 -12.43 1.65 -10.89
C LEU A 121 -12.17 1.17 -12.32
N TRP A 122 -10.93 0.93 -12.68
CA TRP A 122 -10.57 0.52 -14.05
C TRP A 122 -11.36 -0.67 -14.56
N SER A 123 -11.42 -1.77 -13.80
CA SER A 123 -12.15 -2.98 -14.22
C SER A 123 -13.63 -2.70 -14.45
N ILE A 124 -14.23 -1.87 -13.60
CA ILE A 124 -15.66 -1.51 -13.69
C ILE A 124 -15.89 -0.62 -14.92
N ILE A 125 -15.03 0.37 -15.14
CA ILE A 125 -15.13 1.28 -16.29
C ILE A 125 -14.92 0.51 -17.60
N PHE A 126 -13.92 -0.39 -17.63
CA PHE A 126 -13.54 -1.13 -18.82
C PHE A 126 -14.57 -2.21 -19.19
N VAL A 127 -14.94 -3.08 -18.23
CA VAL A 127 -15.75 -4.27 -18.48
C VAL A 127 -17.24 -3.98 -18.32
N ARG A 128 -17.63 -3.34 -17.19
CA ARG A 128 -19.05 -3.15 -16.88
C ARG A 128 -19.69 -2.04 -17.68
N PHE A 129 -19.00 -0.90 -17.79
CA PHE A 129 -19.52 0.28 -18.50
C PHE A 129 -19.06 0.36 -19.94
N GLU A 130 -18.08 -0.45 -20.35
CA GLU A 130 -17.54 -0.48 -21.72
C GLU A 130 -17.05 0.91 -22.21
N LEU A 131 -16.67 1.79 -21.28
CA LEU A 131 -16.18 3.14 -21.59
C LEU A 131 -14.68 3.08 -21.87
N LEU A 132 -14.28 2.50 -23.02
CA LEU A 132 -12.91 2.16 -23.36
C LEU A 132 -11.93 3.33 -23.28
N TRP A 133 -12.32 4.53 -23.74
CA TRP A 133 -11.48 5.74 -23.66
C TRP A 133 -11.31 6.24 -22.22
N LEU A 134 -12.36 6.18 -21.41
CA LEU A 134 -12.27 6.56 -20.01
C LEU A 134 -11.41 5.55 -19.24
N ALA A 135 -11.55 4.26 -19.53
CA ALA A 135 -10.70 3.22 -18.98
C ALA A 135 -9.22 3.42 -19.37
N ALA A 136 -8.95 3.88 -20.63
CA ALA A 136 -7.59 4.20 -21.05
C ALA A 136 -7.00 5.40 -20.27
N ALA A 137 -7.79 6.42 -19.96
CA ALA A 137 -7.36 7.53 -19.12
C ALA A 137 -7.12 7.10 -17.68
N ASP A 138 -8.00 6.28 -17.13
CA ASP A 138 -7.90 5.75 -15.76
C ASP A 138 -6.66 4.86 -15.58
N ILE A 139 -6.40 3.91 -16.50
CA ILE A 139 -5.23 3.03 -16.42
C ILE A 139 -3.91 3.78 -16.65
N ALA A 140 -3.91 4.87 -17.43
CA ALA A 140 -2.75 5.75 -17.57
C ALA A 140 -2.45 6.47 -16.24
N LEU A 141 -3.48 6.96 -15.54
CA LEU A 141 -3.34 7.51 -14.19
C LEU A 141 -2.82 6.45 -13.22
N LEU A 142 -3.34 5.23 -13.32
CA LEU A 142 -2.88 4.10 -12.51
C LEU A 142 -1.39 3.84 -12.71
N LEU A 143 -0.88 3.79 -13.93
CA LEU A 143 0.54 3.62 -14.22
C LEU A 143 1.41 4.70 -13.57
N ILE A 144 0.96 5.95 -13.62
CA ILE A 144 1.66 7.08 -12.97
C ILE A 144 1.73 6.85 -11.46
N LEU A 145 0.61 6.50 -10.82
CA LEU A 145 0.55 6.27 -9.38
C LEU A 145 1.42 5.09 -8.95
N ILE A 146 1.42 3.99 -9.72
CA ILE A 146 2.31 2.84 -9.47
C ILE A 146 3.78 3.26 -9.59
N GLY A 147 4.15 4.02 -10.62
CA GLY A 147 5.50 4.54 -10.78
C GLY A 147 5.93 5.40 -9.58
N ILE A 148 5.09 6.33 -9.14
CA ILE A 148 5.33 7.14 -7.94
C ILE A 148 5.47 6.25 -6.70
N MET A 149 4.63 5.23 -6.54
CA MET A 149 4.68 4.28 -5.43
C MET A 149 6.00 3.50 -5.44
N ILE A 150 6.39 2.93 -6.57
CA ILE A 150 7.65 2.16 -6.70
C ILE A 150 8.85 3.03 -6.33
N LEU A 151 8.94 4.23 -6.90
CA LEU A 151 10.04 5.16 -6.62
C LEU A 151 10.04 5.62 -5.16
N GLY A 152 8.88 5.95 -4.62
CA GLY A 152 8.74 6.39 -3.23
C GLY A 152 9.05 5.28 -2.23
N PHE A 153 8.52 4.09 -2.43
CA PHE A 153 8.80 2.92 -1.60
C PHE A 153 10.27 2.53 -1.69
N GLY A 154 10.85 2.54 -2.90
CA GLY A 154 12.25 2.22 -3.15
C GLY A 154 13.23 3.14 -2.43
N LYS A 155 12.90 4.43 -2.26
CA LYS A 155 13.70 5.38 -1.48
C LYS A 155 13.73 5.05 0.02
N VAL A 156 12.70 4.40 0.54
CA VAL A 156 12.61 4.00 1.95
C VAL A 156 13.17 2.59 2.16
N LYS A 157 12.73 1.63 1.35
CA LYS A 157 13.20 0.24 1.35
C LYS A 157 13.20 -0.28 -0.09
N HIS A 158 14.36 -0.54 -0.65
CA HIS A 158 14.52 -1.00 -2.05
C HIS A 158 13.65 -2.20 -2.39
N ILE A 159 13.56 -3.17 -1.49
CA ILE A 159 12.74 -4.36 -1.70
C ILE A 159 11.25 -4.01 -1.86
N ALA A 160 10.72 -3.06 -1.05
CA ALA A 160 9.31 -2.66 -1.11
C ALA A 160 8.95 -1.97 -2.44
N GLY A 161 9.89 -1.25 -3.05
CA GLY A 161 9.72 -0.71 -4.40
C GLY A 161 9.81 -1.82 -5.46
N ASN A 162 10.90 -2.58 -5.45
CA ASN A 162 11.23 -3.52 -6.52
C ASN A 162 10.24 -4.66 -6.69
N ILE A 163 9.65 -5.17 -5.60
CA ILE A 163 8.63 -6.23 -5.69
C ILE A 163 7.36 -5.80 -6.42
N ASN A 164 7.12 -4.48 -6.61
CA ASN A 164 6.00 -3.94 -7.38
C ASN A 164 6.32 -3.74 -8.87
N ILE A 165 7.55 -4.02 -9.34
CA ILE A 165 7.89 -3.93 -10.77
C ILE A 165 7.03 -4.88 -11.63
N PRO A 166 6.79 -6.15 -11.24
CA PRO A 166 5.87 -7.02 -11.98
C PRO A 166 4.46 -6.45 -12.08
N TYR A 167 3.98 -5.77 -11.04
CA TYR A 167 2.69 -5.09 -11.08
C TYR A 167 2.67 -3.96 -12.12
N PHE A 168 3.69 -3.11 -12.15
CA PHE A 168 3.82 -2.06 -13.17
C PHE A 168 3.80 -2.64 -14.59
N LEU A 169 4.56 -3.70 -14.83
CA LEU A 169 4.63 -4.36 -16.14
C LEU A 169 3.29 -4.97 -16.54
N TRP A 170 2.57 -5.58 -15.59
CA TRP A 170 1.25 -6.13 -15.86
C TRP A 170 0.23 -5.05 -16.21
N VAL A 171 0.22 -3.92 -15.49
CA VAL A 171 -0.67 -2.79 -15.80
C VAL A 171 -0.29 -2.12 -17.13
N ALA A 172 1.01 -2.03 -17.46
CA ALA A 172 1.45 -1.56 -18.78
C ALA A 172 0.94 -2.48 -19.90
N PHE A 173 0.96 -3.79 -19.69
CA PHE A 173 0.38 -4.77 -20.61
C PHE A 173 -1.16 -4.62 -20.69
N ALA A 174 -1.85 -4.45 -19.56
CA ALA A 174 -3.29 -4.19 -19.55
C ALA A 174 -3.65 -2.88 -20.29
N THR A 175 -2.79 -1.84 -20.17
CA THR A 175 -2.92 -0.60 -20.94
C THR A 175 -2.83 -0.87 -22.45
N TYR A 176 -1.85 -1.69 -22.87
CA TYR A 176 -1.77 -2.13 -24.26
C TYR A 176 -3.06 -2.82 -24.71
N LEU A 177 -3.59 -3.78 -23.93
CA LEU A 177 -4.82 -4.46 -24.27
C LEU A 177 -6.02 -3.52 -24.39
N ASN A 178 -6.15 -2.56 -23.45
CA ASN A 178 -7.21 -1.55 -23.51
C ASN A 178 -7.13 -0.71 -24.78
N ILE A 179 -5.95 -0.18 -25.12
CA ILE A 179 -5.72 0.64 -26.29
C ILE A 179 -5.95 -0.19 -27.57
N ALA A 180 -5.41 -1.42 -27.63
CA ALA A 180 -5.59 -2.30 -28.76
C ALA A 180 -7.07 -2.65 -28.99
N THR A 181 -7.85 -2.87 -27.92
CA THR A 181 -9.31 -3.08 -28.02
C THR A 181 -10.01 -1.89 -28.64
N ILE A 182 -9.59 -0.65 -28.30
CA ILE A 182 -10.15 0.57 -28.92
C ILE A 182 -9.93 0.63 -30.43
N PHE A 183 -8.73 0.23 -30.88
CA PHE A 183 -8.37 0.35 -32.30
C PHE A 183 -8.88 -0.80 -33.19
N VAL A 184 -9.22 -1.97 -32.61
CA VAL A 184 -9.75 -3.08 -33.38
C VAL A 184 -11.28 -3.14 -33.39
N ASN A 185 -11.97 -2.25 -32.65
CA ASN A 185 -13.43 -2.11 -32.56
C ASN A 185 -13.91 -0.70 -32.87
#